data_949530fa13261d4a662ecf7651007a34
#
_entry.id   949530fa13261d4a662ecf7651007a34
#
_cell.length_a   1.000
_cell.length_b   1.000
_cell.length_c   1.000
_cell.angle_alpha   90.00
_cell.angle_beta   90.00
_cell.angle_gamma   90.00
#
_symmetry.space_group_name_H-M   'P 1'
#
loop_
_entity.id
_entity.type
_entity.pdbx_description
1 polymer ?
#
loop_
_entity_poly.entity_id
_entity_poly.type
_entity_poly.pdbx_seq_one_letter_code
_entity_poly.pdbx_strand_id
1 'polypeptide(L)'
;YATELGKALAKRYDQNVAKTIANASRASTTLTGGSGGTVLTLANGNTASSDVTGDEIAAAIYDIAQAFDERDIPTTDRFCILPPAEYYKLAESATRTVDVDFNPGGNGSFASGKVQMIAGIPVMMSNNVPQTNKAPGAADTNELGGSNNTYAGDDSKTIGLVFHKSAVGTVKLMDMTTEISGSDYGIMYQGTLMV
;
A
#
# COMPACT_ATOMS: atom_id res chain seq x y z
N TYR A 1 4.63 -24.65 -12.16
CA TYR A 1 4.43 -23.47 -13.04
C TYR A 1 3.12 -22.75 -12.73
N ALA A 2 1.96 -23.45 -12.68
CA ALA A 2 0.65 -22.80 -12.43
C ALA A 2 0.59 -22.05 -11.09
N THR A 3 1.14 -22.62 -10.03
CA THR A 3 1.18 -21.99 -8.69
C THR A 3 2.04 -20.71 -8.69
N GLU A 4 3.19 -20.74 -9.37
CA GLU A 4 4.06 -19.55 -9.43
C GLU A 4 3.45 -18.44 -10.30
N LEU A 5 2.79 -18.82 -11.40
CA LEU A 5 2.03 -17.88 -12.21
C LEU A 5 0.89 -17.21 -11.41
N GLY A 6 0.15 -18.01 -10.64
CA GLY A 6 -0.91 -17.50 -9.77
C GLY A 6 -0.39 -16.54 -8.70
N LYS A 7 0.75 -16.85 -8.07
CA LYS A 7 1.40 -15.96 -7.10
C LYS A 7 1.87 -14.65 -7.74
N ALA A 8 2.47 -14.71 -8.94
CA ALA A 8 2.92 -13.54 -9.66
C ALA A 8 1.75 -12.61 -10.01
N LEU A 9 0.63 -13.19 -10.44
CA LEU A 9 -0.58 -12.45 -10.77
C LEU A 9 -1.19 -11.79 -9.52
N ALA A 10 -1.31 -12.53 -8.40
CA ALA A 10 -1.80 -12.01 -7.14
C ALA A 10 -0.92 -10.85 -6.63
N LYS A 11 0.40 -11.02 -6.68
CA LYS A 11 1.35 -9.96 -6.31
C LYS A 11 1.16 -8.70 -7.17
N ARG A 12 0.95 -8.88 -8.47
CA ARG A 12 0.72 -7.75 -9.38
C ARG A 12 -0.58 -7.02 -9.07
N TYR A 13 -1.63 -7.77 -8.77
CA TYR A 13 -2.90 -7.20 -8.36
C TYR A 13 -2.74 -6.36 -7.09
N ASP A 14 -2.07 -6.87 -6.06
CA ASP A 14 -1.82 -6.14 -4.82
C ASP A 14 -1.01 -4.86 -5.05
N GLN A 15 0.01 -4.91 -5.91
CA GLN A 15 0.80 -3.74 -6.30
C GLN A 15 -0.05 -2.67 -6.99
N ASN A 16 -0.96 -3.08 -7.87
CA ASN A 16 -1.87 -2.16 -8.55
C ASN A 16 -2.85 -1.50 -7.58
N VAL A 17 -3.39 -2.26 -6.62
CA VAL A 17 -4.25 -1.71 -5.57
C VAL A 17 -3.49 -0.70 -4.71
N ALA A 18 -2.29 -1.05 -4.24
CA ALA A 18 -1.45 -0.13 -3.47
C ALA A 18 -1.11 1.15 -4.25
N LYS A 19 -0.83 1.02 -5.54
CA LYS A 19 -0.59 2.17 -6.43
C LYS A 19 -1.84 3.05 -6.60
N THR A 20 -3.00 2.44 -6.70
CA THR A 20 -4.28 3.17 -6.79
C THR A 20 -4.52 3.98 -5.51
N ILE A 21 -4.23 3.42 -4.34
CA ILE A 21 -4.32 4.13 -3.05
C ILE A 21 -3.35 5.33 -3.03
N ALA A 22 -2.10 5.12 -3.45
CA ALA A 22 -1.10 6.19 -3.52
C ALA A 22 -1.53 7.31 -4.50
N ASN A 23 -2.10 6.97 -5.64
CA ASN A 23 -2.61 7.96 -6.58
C ASN A 23 -3.85 8.69 -6.03
N ALA A 24 -4.74 8.00 -5.34
CA ALA A 24 -5.90 8.60 -4.70
C ALA A 24 -5.50 9.62 -3.61
N SER A 25 -4.42 9.35 -2.87
CA SER A 25 -3.91 10.30 -1.87
C SER A 25 -3.40 11.62 -2.48
N ARG A 26 -2.98 11.60 -3.73
CA ARG A 26 -2.49 12.76 -4.49
C ARG A 26 -3.57 13.47 -5.30
N ALA A 27 -4.75 12.89 -5.41
CA ALA A 27 -5.85 13.50 -6.15
C ALA A 27 -6.31 14.79 -5.48
N SER A 28 -6.38 15.87 -6.24
CA SER A 28 -6.77 17.20 -5.72
C SER A 28 -8.26 17.32 -5.44
N THR A 29 -9.07 16.53 -6.12
CA THR A 29 -10.53 16.52 -5.98
C THR A 29 -11.06 15.11 -6.15
N THR A 30 -12.05 14.75 -5.32
CA THR A 30 -12.87 13.57 -5.55
C THR A 30 -14.07 13.95 -6.43
N LEU A 31 -14.64 12.98 -7.10
CA LEU A 31 -15.89 13.13 -7.82
C LEU A 31 -16.96 13.73 -6.88
N THR A 32 -17.50 14.89 -7.25
CA THR A 32 -18.60 15.57 -6.56
C THR A 32 -18.37 15.98 -5.10
N GLY A 33 -17.56 17.02 -4.90
CA GLY A 33 -17.64 17.85 -3.67
C GLY A 33 -16.93 17.28 -2.43
N GLY A 34 -16.23 16.17 -2.55
CA GLY A 34 -15.36 15.66 -1.49
C GLY A 34 -13.94 16.26 -1.57
N SER A 35 -13.23 16.26 -0.46
CA SER A 35 -11.79 16.55 -0.44
C SER A 35 -11.01 15.33 -0.92
N GLY A 36 -9.97 15.52 -1.71
CA GLY A 36 -9.02 14.45 -2.08
C GLY A 36 -8.30 13.87 -0.88
N GLY A 37 -7.46 12.88 -1.12
CA GLY A 37 -6.57 12.34 -0.10
C GLY A 37 -5.57 13.37 0.41
N THR A 38 -4.78 12.99 1.40
CA THR A 38 -3.71 13.84 1.97
C THR A 38 -2.38 13.13 1.81
N VAL A 39 -1.37 13.90 1.37
CA VAL A 39 0.02 13.48 1.40
C VAL A 39 0.68 14.17 2.58
N LEU A 40 1.09 13.38 3.58
CA LEU A 40 1.87 13.89 4.70
C LEU A 40 3.36 13.77 4.37
N THR A 41 4.09 14.88 4.48
CA THR A 41 5.54 14.90 4.28
C THR A 41 6.23 14.94 5.62
N LEU A 42 7.04 13.94 5.92
CA LEU A 42 7.84 13.90 7.13
C LEU A 42 8.98 14.91 7.05
N ALA A 43 9.39 15.46 8.20
CA ALA A 43 10.37 16.54 8.27
C ALA A 43 11.70 16.17 7.58
N ASN A 44 12.16 14.94 7.76
CA ASN A 44 13.38 14.41 7.15
C ASN A 44 13.14 13.66 5.83
N GLY A 45 11.89 13.33 5.51
CA GLY A 45 11.53 12.53 4.35
C GLY A 45 11.70 13.19 2.98
N ASN A 46 12.11 14.46 2.96
CA ASN A 46 12.33 15.16 1.68
C ASN A 46 13.72 14.88 1.08
N THR A 47 14.67 14.40 1.89
CA THR A 47 16.06 14.18 1.43
C THR A 47 16.28 12.72 1.02
N ALA A 48 15.99 11.77 1.89
CA ALA A 48 16.02 10.34 1.58
C ALA A 48 15.14 9.58 2.58
N SER A 49 14.55 8.46 2.16
CA SER A 49 13.81 7.58 3.07
C SER A 49 14.70 6.98 4.18
N SER A 50 16.03 6.97 3.98
CA SER A 50 16.99 6.52 4.97
C SER A 50 17.05 7.39 6.22
N ASP A 51 16.66 8.66 6.12
CA ASP A 51 16.81 9.64 7.22
C ASP A 51 15.59 9.67 8.14
N VAL A 52 14.52 8.96 7.78
CA VAL A 52 13.29 8.89 8.58
C VAL A 52 13.48 7.94 9.76
N THR A 53 13.12 8.40 10.93
CA THR A 53 13.18 7.64 12.17
C THR A 53 11.84 6.93 12.46
N GLY A 54 11.88 5.87 13.27
CA GLY A 54 10.66 5.19 13.70
C GLY A 54 9.71 6.08 14.50
N ASP A 55 10.24 7.02 15.28
CA ASP A 55 9.44 7.99 16.05
C ASP A 55 8.68 8.96 15.13
N GLU A 56 9.28 9.38 14.03
CA GLU A 56 8.61 10.22 13.04
C GLU A 56 7.50 9.47 12.31
N ILE A 57 7.71 8.19 12.01
CA ILE A 57 6.68 7.34 11.41
C ILE A 57 5.51 7.17 12.39
N ALA A 58 5.79 6.92 13.66
CA ALA A 58 4.75 6.80 14.68
C ALA A 58 3.96 8.11 14.83
N ALA A 59 4.64 9.26 14.90
CA ALA A 59 4.01 10.57 14.96
C ALA A 59 3.12 10.83 13.73
N ALA A 60 3.61 10.50 12.54
CA ALA A 60 2.85 10.65 11.31
C ALA A 60 1.55 9.80 11.30
N ILE A 61 1.58 8.60 11.87
CA ILE A 61 0.38 7.77 11.98
C ILE A 61 -0.66 8.43 12.90
N TYR A 62 -0.22 9.09 14.00
CA TYR A 62 -1.11 9.87 14.86
C TYR A 62 -1.71 11.07 14.15
N ASP A 63 -0.90 11.82 13.38
CA ASP A 63 -1.37 12.97 12.60
C ASP A 63 -2.40 12.54 11.53
N ILE A 64 -2.19 11.38 10.90
CA ILE A 64 -3.15 10.82 9.93
C ILE A 64 -4.42 10.37 10.65
N ALA A 65 -4.31 9.76 11.84
CA ALA A 65 -5.48 9.37 12.62
C ALA A 65 -6.32 10.59 12.99
N GLN A 66 -5.68 11.69 13.41
CA GLN A 66 -6.35 12.98 13.65
C GLN A 66 -7.05 13.49 12.38
N ALA A 67 -6.36 13.48 11.24
CA ALA A 67 -6.93 13.94 9.97
C ALA A 67 -8.14 13.08 9.52
N PHE A 68 -8.15 11.79 9.85
CA PHE A 68 -9.30 10.94 9.61
C PHE A 68 -10.48 11.29 10.50
N ASP A 69 -10.22 11.56 11.77
CA ASP A 69 -11.26 11.95 12.74
C ASP A 69 -11.86 13.32 12.39
N GLU A 70 -11.04 14.29 11.96
CA GLU A 70 -11.49 15.60 11.49
C GLU A 70 -12.38 15.52 10.23
N ARG A 71 -12.27 14.42 9.48
CA ARG A 71 -13.08 14.16 8.27
C ARG A 71 -14.23 13.20 8.50
N ASP A 72 -14.52 12.87 9.75
CA ASP A 72 -15.59 11.94 10.13
C ASP A 72 -15.46 10.54 9.49
N ILE A 73 -14.21 10.10 9.19
CA ILE A 73 -13.97 8.76 8.67
C ILE A 73 -14.11 7.75 9.82
N PRO A 74 -14.89 6.67 9.67
CA PRO A 74 -15.07 5.67 10.73
C PRO A 74 -13.73 5.13 11.26
N THR A 75 -13.66 4.86 12.56
CA THR A 75 -12.46 4.31 13.21
C THR A 75 -12.23 2.84 12.89
N THR A 76 -13.30 2.15 12.47
CA THR A 76 -13.22 0.77 12.01
C THR A 76 -12.64 0.69 10.60
N ASP A 77 -11.99 -0.44 10.26
CA ASP A 77 -11.46 -0.70 8.91
C ASP A 77 -10.41 0.31 8.39
N ARG A 78 -9.68 0.95 9.30
CA ARG A 78 -8.48 1.72 8.98
C ARG A 78 -7.26 0.78 8.98
N PHE A 79 -6.37 0.92 8.02
CA PHE A 79 -5.17 0.10 7.88
C PHE A 79 -3.96 0.96 7.56
N CYS A 80 -2.81 0.57 8.12
CA CYS A 80 -1.51 1.11 7.79
C CYS A 80 -0.64 0.02 7.20
N ILE A 81 -0.07 0.26 6.01
CA ILE A 81 0.84 -0.68 5.35
C ILE A 81 2.19 0.01 5.16
N LEU A 82 3.23 -0.61 5.69
CA LEU A 82 4.61 -0.14 5.59
C LEU A 82 5.47 -1.15 4.82
N PRO A 83 6.46 -0.69 4.07
CA PRO A 83 7.50 -1.58 3.55
C PRO A 83 8.36 -2.11 4.70
N PRO A 84 9.05 -3.25 4.53
CA PRO A 84 9.82 -3.89 5.60
C PRO A 84 10.85 -2.97 6.24
N ALA A 85 11.56 -2.16 5.45
CA ALA A 85 12.57 -1.25 5.97
C ALA A 85 12.00 -0.27 7.01
N GLU A 86 10.86 0.34 6.68
CA GLU A 86 10.21 1.33 7.53
C GLU A 86 9.48 0.66 8.72
N TYR A 87 8.94 -0.54 8.50
CA TYR A 87 8.34 -1.32 9.57
C TYR A 87 9.34 -1.69 10.66
N TYR A 88 10.56 -2.11 10.29
CA TYR A 88 11.60 -2.44 11.27
C TYR A 88 12.16 -1.22 11.97
N LYS A 89 12.29 -0.06 11.32
CA LYS A 89 12.61 1.20 11.98
C LYS A 89 11.57 1.56 13.05
N LEU A 90 10.29 1.35 12.73
CA LEU A 90 9.19 1.56 13.66
C LEU A 90 9.28 0.61 14.85
N ALA A 91 9.56 -0.68 14.59
CA ALA A 91 9.72 -1.70 15.63
C ALA A 91 10.96 -1.48 16.50
N GLU A 92 12.02 -0.89 15.96
CA GLU A 92 13.27 -0.56 16.68
C GLU A 92 13.11 0.70 17.56
N SER A 93 12.13 1.56 17.24
CA SER A 93 11.88 2.77 18.02
C SER A 93 11.42 2.41 19.43
N ALA A 94 12.34 2.46 20.38
CA ALA A 94 12.11 2.13 21.77
C ALA A 94 11.24 3.17 22.51
N THR A 95 11.16 4.39 21.99
CA THR A 95 10.58 5.53 22.72
C THR A 95 9.07 5.57 22.68
N ARG A 96 8.43 5.02 21.63
CA ARG A 96 6.99 5.19 21.42
C ARG A 96 6.24 3.89 21.09
N THR A 97 6.90 2.90 20.54
CA THR A 97 6.22 1.77 19.92
C THR A 97 6.29 0.50 20.74
N VAL A 98 7.31 0.37 21.59
CA VAL A 98 7.59 -0.83 22.37
C VAL A 98 7.78 -0.43 23.85
N ASP A 99 6.80 0.19 24.45
CA ASP A 99 6.80 0.35 25.91
C ASP A 99 6.33 -0.96 26.56
N VAL A 100 7.29 -1.81 26.85
CA VAL A 100 7.07 -3.16 27.41
C VAL A 100 6.62 -3.08 28.86
N ASP A 101 6.93 -1.99 29.57
CA ASP A 101 6.64 -1.86 31.00
C ASP A 101 5.18 -1.49 31.29
N PHE A 102 4.46 -0.95 30.33
CA PHE A 102 3.13 -0.38 30.59
C PHE A 102 1.96 -1.25 30.12
N ASN A 103 2.19 -2.34 29.40
CA ASN A 103 1.09 -3.13 28.88
C ASN A 103 1.34 -4.64 28.92
N PRO A 104 0.88 -5.36 29.93
CA PRO A 104 1.00 -6.82 30.01
C PRO A 104 0.23 -7.57 28.89
N GLY A 105 -0.63 -6.89 28.15
CA GLY A 105 -1.26 -7.38 26.92
C GLY A 105 -0.63 -6.84 25.65
N GLY A 106 0.54 -6.24 25.75
CA GLY A 106 1.45 -5.59 24.84
C GLY A 106 1.05 -5.39 23.39
N ASN A 107 1.07 -4.14 22.97
CA ASN A 107 0.92 -3.74 21.54
C ASN A 107 2.10 -4.18 20.67
N GLY A 108 3.06 -4.82 21.22
CA GLY A 108 4.24 -5.34 20.56
C GLY A 108 5.23 -5.87 21.57
N SER A 109 6.16 -6.66 21.10
CA SER A 109 7.28 -7.13 21.90
C SER A 109 8.55 -6.93 21.10
N PHE A 110 9.54 -6.28 21.70
CA PHE A 110 10.87 -6.14 21.10
C PHE A 110 11.44 -7.49 20.69
N ALA A 111 11.20 -8.52 21.51
CA ALA A 111 11.64 -9.88 21.21
C ALA A 111 10.95 -10.51 19.98
N SER A 112 9.71 -10.12 19.68
CA SER A 112 8.97 -10.62 18.52
C SER A 112 9.11 -9.74 17.28
N GLY A 113 9.62 -8.50 17.43
CA GLY A 113 9.75 -7.53 16.35
C GLY A 113 8.41 -7.17 15.69
N LYS A 114 7.31 -7.27 16.44
CA LYS A 114 5.96 -7.02 15.92
C LYS A 114 5.36 -5.76 16.52
N VAL A 115 4.87 -4.88 15.64
CA VAL A 115 4.01 -3.75 15.99
C VAL A 115 2.59 -4.12 15.55
N GLN A 116 1.65 -4.11 16.48
CA GLN A 116 0.28 -4.52 16.17
C GLN A 116 -0.61 -3.34 15.80
N MET A 117 -0.62 -2.28 16.59
CA MET A 117 -1.49 -1.13 16.41
C MET A 117 -0.80 0.16 16.82
N ILE A 118 -1.08 1.26 16.12
CA ILE A 118 -0.72 2.62 16.50
C ILE A 118 -1.95 3.50 16.31
N ALA A 119 -2.30 4.32 17.28
CA ALA A 119 -3.50 5.17 17.25
C ALA A 119 -4.79 4.41 16.89
N GLY A 120 -4.91 3.13 17.30
CA GLY A 120 -6.04 2.28 16.93
C GLY A 120 -6.01 1.74 15.50
N ILE A 121 -4.96 2.02 14.72
CA ILE A 121 -4.79 1.57 13.35
C ILE A 121 -3.84 0.37 13.34
N PRO A 122 -4.25 -0.79 12.81
CA PRO A 122 -3.36 -1.94 12.66
C PRO A 122 -2.26 -1.66 11.64
N VAL A 123 -1.02 -2.00 11.99
CA VAL A 123 0.16 -1.80 11.16
C VAL A 123 0.57 -3.14 10.55
N MET A 124 0.64 -3.18 9.23
CA MET A 124 1.02 -4.37 8.47
C MET A 124 2.28 -4.11 7.64
N MET A 125 3.05 -5.14 7.44
CA MET A 125 4.24 -5.11 6.60
C MET A 125 3.92 -5.68 5.22
N SER A 126 4.30 -4.98 4.15
CA SER A 126 4.15 -5.48 2.79
C SER A 126 5.24 -4.96 1.85
N ASN A 127 5.77 -5.84 1.01
CA ASN A 127 6.68 -5.49 -0.08
C ASN A 127 5.96 -4.90 -1.31
N ASN A 128 4.64 -4.82 -1.29
CA ASN A 128 3.84 -4.35 -2.42
C ASN A 128 3.56 -2.84 -2.38
N VAL A 129 4.08 -2.15 -1.35
CA VAL A 129 4.02 -0.68 -1.28
C VAL A 129 4.83 -0.10 -2.44
N PRO A 130 4.26 0.81 -3.25
CA PRO A 130 5.00 1.41 -4.36
C PRO A 130 6.12 2.33 -3.83
N GLN A 131 7.34 2.08 -4.27
CA GLN A 131 8.54 2.84 -3.88
C GLN A 131 9.41 3.22 -5.09
N THR A 132 8.90 3.07 -6.30
CA THR A 132 9.65 3.33 -7.53
C THR A 132 9.01 4.47 -8.31
N ASN A 133 9.86 5.23 -9.02
CA ASN A 133 9.37 6.24 -9.95
C ASN A 133 8.90 5.57 -11.24
N LYS A 134 7.60 5.60 -11.49
CA LYS A 134 6.93 5.13 -12.70
C LYS A 134 6.24 6.27 -13.46
N ALA A 135 6.70 7.50 -13.26
CA ALA A 135 6.20 8.64 -14.01
C ALA A 135 6.56 8.52 -15.50
N PRO A 136 5.80 9.14 -16.41
CA PRO A 136 6.17 9.21 -17.84
C PRO A 136 7.56 9.81 -17.98
N GLY A 137 8.44 9.11 -18.71
CA GLY A 137 9.84 9.53 -18.91
C GLY A 137 10.83 9.00 -17.86
N ALA A 138 10.39 8.28 -16.83
CA ALA A 138 11.29 7.59 -15.91
C ALA A 138 11.97 6.39 -16.59
N ALA A 139 13.15 6.00 -16.08
CA ALA A 139 13.96 4.92 -16.67
C ALA A 139 13.27 3.54 -16.64
N ASP A 140 12.34 3.34 -15.71
CA ASP A 140 11.60 2.08 -15.55
C ASP A 140 10.11 2.27 -15.92
N THR A 141 9.85 2.50 -17.20
CA THR A 141 8.48 2.67 -17.72
C THR A 141 7.84 1.36 -18.18
N ASN A 142 8.62 0.28 -18.25
CA ASN A 142 8.23 -0.91 -19.01
C ASN A 142 7.11 -1.74 -18.39
N GLU A 143 6.81 -1.56 -17.12
CA GLU A 143 5.83 -2.45 -16.49
C GLU A 143 4.44 -1.85 -16.30
N LEU A 144 4.32 -0.53 -16.06
CA LEU A 144 3.04 0.12 -15.80
C LEU A 144 3.02 1.62 -16.16
N GLY A 145 4.08 2.13 -16.78
CA GLY A 145 4.30 3.56 -17.03
C GLY A 145 4.02 4.05 -18.45
N GLY A 146 3.21 3.35 -19.23
CA GLY A 146 2.78 3.85 -20.53
C GLY A 146 1.84 5.04 -20.40
N SER A 147 1.77 5.88 -21.44
CA SER A 147 0.93 7.09 -21.47
C SER A 147 -0.58 6.83 -21.29
N ASN A 148 -1.02 5.59 -21.41
CA ASN A 148 -2.40 5.16 -21.19
C ASN A 148 -2.61 4.48 -19.83
N ASN A 149 -1.65 4.56 -18.91
CA ASN A 149 -1.69 3.81 -17.68
C ASN A 149 -2.03 4.69 -16.48
N THR A 150 -3.13 4.38 -15.81
CA THR A 150 -3.58 5.04 -14.57
C THR A 150 -2.66 4.76 -13.38
N TYR A 151 -1.71 3.84 -13.52
CA TYR A 151 -0.75 3.48 -12.46
C TYR A 151 0.57 4.26 -12.54
N ALA A 152 0.68 5.22 -13.45
CA ALA A 152 1.85 6.10 -13.54
C ALA A 152 1.95 7.04 -12.35
N GLY A 153 3.16 7.40 -11.97
CA GLY A 153 3.44 8.35 -10.90
C GLY A 153 4.79 8.11 -10.23
N ASP A 154 5.29 9.11 -9.55
CA ASP A 154 6.54 9.00 -8.77
C ASP A 154 6.23 8.64 -7.32
N ASP A 155 6.60 7.42 -6.93
CA ASP A 155 6.45 6.91 -5.58
C ASP A 155 7.80 6.67 -4.89
N SER A 156 8.90 7.17 -5.47
CA SER A 156 10.26 6.94 -4.95
C SER A 156 10.44 7.38 -3.48
N LYS A 157 9.59 8.29 -3.01
CA LYS A 157 9.62 8.81 -1.64
C LYS A 157 8.48 8.28 -0.76
N THR A 158 7.77 7.25 -1.19
CA THR A 158 6.66 6.68 -0.42
C THR A 158 7.20 5.86 0.75
N ILE A 159 6.88 6.27 1.96
CA ILE A 159 7.26 5.60 3.20
C ILE A 159 6.21 4.59 3.64
N GLY A 160 4.94 4.87 3.39
CA GLY A 160 3.85 4.00 3.76
C GLY A 160 2.52 4.50 3.24
N LEU A 161 1.50 3.70 3.42
CA LEU A 161 0.12 4.00 3.04
C LEU A 161 -0.79 3.79 4.24
N VAL A 162 -1.59 4.79 4.57
CA VAL A 162 -2.65 4.68 5.58
C VAL A 162 -3.97 4.99 4.90
N PHE A 163 -4.92 4.08 5.03
CA PHE A 163 -6.19 4.19 4.33
C PHE A 163 -7.33 3.49 5.07
N HIS A 164 -8.55 3.88 4.74
CA HIS A 164 -9.76 3.18 5.13
C HIS A 164 -10.15 2.20 4.02
N LYS A 165 -10.72 1.06 4.37
CA LYS A 165 -11.11 0.00 3.42
C LYS A 165 -11.97 0.50 2.26
N SER A 166 -12.81 1.50 2.46
CA SER A 166 -13.66 2.08 1.43
C SER A 166 -12.92 2.99 0.43
N ALA A 167 -11.63 3.26 0.65
CA ALA A 167 -10.85 4.14 -0.24
C ALA A 167 -10.69 3.58 -1.66
N VAL A 168 -10.76 2.26 -1.80
CA VAL A 168 -10.62 1.58 -3.08
C VAL A 168 -11.73 0.55 -3.25
N GLY A 169 -12.42 0.62 -4.38
CA GLY A 169 -13.38 -0.38 -4.84
C GLY A 169 -12.80 -1.23 -5.95
N THR A 170 -13.01 -2.52 -5.89
CA THR A 170 -12.63 -3.44 -6.96
C THR A 170 -13.85 -3.86 -7.76
N VAL A 171 -13.81 -3.62 -9.05
CA VAL A 171 -14.85 -4.07 -9.99
C VAL A 171 -14.24 -5.11 -10.93
N LYS A 172 -14.81 -6.30 -10.94
CA LYS A 172 -14.39 -7.37 -11.84
C LYS A 172 -15.33 -7.40 -13.03
N LEU A 173 -14.81 -7.06 -14.21
CA LEU A 173 -15.61 -7.01 -15.43
C LEU A 173 -15.88 -8.41 -15.98
N MET A 174 -14.86 -9.28 -16.00
CA MET A 174 -14.96 -10.67 -16.43
C MET A 174 -14.14 -11.57 -15.52
N ASP A 175 -14.61 -12.79 -15.33
CA ASP A 175 -13.84 -13.83 -14.64
C ASP A 175 -12.87 -14.51 -15.62
N MET A 176 -11.86 -15.17 -15.07
CA MET A 176 -10.97 -16.00 -15.87
C MET A 176 -11.78 -17.20 -16.39
N THR A 177 -11.91 -17.30 -17.70
CA THR A 177 -12.52 -18.44 -18.37
C THR A 177 -11.46 -19.23 -19.11
N THR A 178 -11.42 -20.53 -18.90
CA THR A 178 -10.60 -21.45 -19.68
C THR A 178 -11.50 -22.21 -20.64
N GLU A 179 -11.19 -22.13 -21.92
CA GLU A 179 -11.87 -22.89 -22.94
C GLU A 179 -10.91 -23.96 -23.50
N ILE A 180 -11.39 -25.19 -23.59
CA ILE A 180 -10.67 -26.27 -24.26
C ILE A 180 -11.32 -26.42 -25.62
N SER A 181 -10.61 -26.00 -26.64
CA SER A 181 -11.07 -26.20 -28.03
C SER A 181 -10.34 -27.41 -28.61
N GLY A 182 -11.10 -28.40 -29.00
CA GLY A 182 -10.60 -29.54 -29.77
C GLY A 182 -10.55 -29.19 -31.25
N SER A 183 -9.38 -29.28 -31.84
CA SER A 183 -9.20 -29.20 -33.29
C SER A 183 -8.85 -30.58 -33.85
N ASP A 184 -9.01 -30.78 -35.12
CA ASP A 184 -8.68 -32.02 -35.81
C ASP A 184 -7.22 -32.46 -35.65
N TYR A 185 -6.36 -31.59 -35.17
CA TYR A 185 -4.92 -31.79 -34.99
C TYR A 185 -4.40 -31.71 -33.54
N GLY A 186 -5.31 -31.63 -32.56
CA GLY A 186 -4.88 -31.57 -31.14
C GLY A 186 -5.81 -30.72 -30.27
N ILE A 187 -5.46 -30.62 -29.00
CA ILE A 187 -6.18 -29.83 -28.01
C ILE A 187 -5.50 -28.48 -27.92
N MET A 188 -6.21 -27.42 -28.23
CA MET A 188 -5.75 -26.04 -28.04
C MET A 188 -6.31 -25.48 -26.75
N TYR A 189 -5.43 -24.96 -25.88
CA TYR A 189 -5.83 -24.26 -24.67
C TYR A 189 -5.76 -22.76 -24.94
N GLN A 190 -6.88 -22.09 -24.83
CA GLN A 190 -6.95 -20.64 -24.94
C GLN A 190 -7.44 -20.07 -23.60
N GLY A 191 -6.65 -19.22 -23.02
CA GLY A 191 -7.02 -18.47 -21.82
C GLY A 191 -6.99 -16.98 -22.11
N THR A 192 -8.02 -16.28 -21.70
CA THR A 192 -8.07 -14.81 -21.76
C THR A 192 -8.14 -14.27 -20.34
N LEU A 193 -7.18 -13.46 -19.97
CA LEU A 193 -7.17 -12.72 -18.71
C LEU A 193 -7.39 -11.24 -19.03
N MET A 194 -8.48 -10.68 -18.52
CA MET A 194 -8.72 -9.23 -18.52
C MET A 194 -8.56 -8.70 -17.09
N VAL A 195 -7.70 -7.72 -16.93
CA VAL A 195 -7.42 -7.03 -15.66
C VAL A 195 -7.84 -5.58 -15.78
#